data_0b2abf717eb92c1ddf1a0c3350bc2d5f
#
_entry.id   0b2abf717eb92c1ddf1a0c3350bc2d5f
#
_cell.length_a   1.000
_cell.length_b   1.000
_cell.length_c   1.000
_cell.angle_alpha   90.00
_cell.angle_beta   90.00
_cell.angle_gamma   90.00
#
_symmetry.space_group_name_H-M   'P 1'
#
loop_
_entity.id
_entity.type
_entity.pdbx_description
1 polymer ?
#
loop_
_entity_poly.entity_id
_entity_poly.type
_entity_poly.pdbx_seq_one_letter_code
_entity_poly.pdbx_strand_id
1 'polypeptide(L)'
;NSEDGAFVDPDSPNGNGYLLRDATATDVCLGCHATRLGAVWGSDPLAPPPELGGGHFVFLLEDNINDGPAGATNPILGYEAGHSVVAPSRGAGPDGKLSVSPGGSFPASVLSCTSCHDPHGNDALRLLYGVGPVQDGVANFTAPGPVGEDIGLGGAEANDNHTAYQSGMSAWCGNCHGNFHDEADGRLIHPSGSAIGGGIATAYNLYNGTDDITGGVAATAYLAAVPFEDPAATTSTTAGPSGTSQIMCLTCHRAHATSAPDAGRWDFNVTFLHEDGVESGSYQIPDPYASLNQRSLCNKCHAKDAGDSGFGVQGPDPPTGPGTPVARQQKKKDVIGS
;
A
#
# COMPACT_ATOMS: atom_id res chain seq x y z
N ASN A 1 18.48 20.77 -9.51
CA ASN A 1 18.57 19.84 -8.38
C ASN A 1 19.63 18.76 -8.66
N SER A 2 20.85 18.96 -8.21
CA SER A 2 21.90 17.96 -8.28
C SER A 2 22.31 17.54 -6.87
N GLU A 3 22.54 16.25 -6.66
CA GLU A 3 22.96 15.69 -5.36
C GLU A 3 24.29 16.24 -4.89
N ASP A 4 25.19 16.52 -5.82
CA ASP A 4 26.54 17.04 -5.58
C ASP A 4 26.66 18.57 -5.73
N GLY A 5 25.54 19.27 -5.93
CA GLY A 5 25.52 20.71 -6.16
C GLY A 5 26.04 21.13 -7.54
N ALA A 6 26.30 20.18 -8.46
CA ALA A 6 26.70 20.51 -9.81
C ALA A 6 25.55 21.19 -10.57
N PHE A 7 25.82 22.29 -11.22
CA PHE A 7 24.85 22.98 -12.05
C PHE A 7 24.67 22.25 -13.38
N VAL A 8 23.44 22.27 -13.91
CA VAL A 8 23.21 21.89 -15.30
C VAL A 8 24.05 22.83 -16.17
N ASP A 9 24.83 22.28 -17.08
CA ASP A 9 25.59 23.07 -18.04
C ASP A 9 24.64 23.70 -19.07
N PRO A 10 24.35 25.00 -19.00
CA PRO A 10 23.46 25.66 -19.93
C PRO A 10 24.07 25.79 -21.34
N ASP A 11 25.39 25.62 -21.42
CA ASP A 11 26.15 25.81 -22.67
C ASP A 11 26.48 24.46 -23.35
N SER A 12 25.86 23.36 -22.92
CA SER A 12 26.07 22.04 -23.55
C SER A 12 25.81 22.13 -25.06
N PRO A 13 26.81 21.84 -25.92
CA PRO A 13 26.69 22.05 -27.36
C PRO A 13 25.62 21.18 -28.04
N ASN A 14 25.11 20.15 -27.35
CA ASN A 14 24.03 19.28 -27.83
C ASN A 14 22.68 19.60 -27.18
N GLY A 15 22.61 20.65 -26.33
CA GLY A 15 21.47 20.89 -25.47
C GLY A 15 21.27 19.74 -24.49
N ASN A 16 20.84 20.05 -23.28
CA ASN A 16 20.26 19.01 -22.41
C ASN A 16 18.82 18.87 -22.86
N GLY A 17 18.42 17.72 -23.34
CA GLY A 17 17.03 17.46 -23.75
C GLY A 17 16.03 17.69 -22.62
N TYR A 18 16.54 17.69 -21.38
CA TYR A 18 15.84 18.03 -20.15
C TYR A 18 16.80 18.77 -19.19
N LEU A 19 16.26 19.67 -18.38
CA LEU A 19 16.99 20.29 -17.26
C LEU A 19 17.22 19.31 -16.10
N LEU A 20 17.03 18.02 -16.34
CA LEU A 20 17.20 16.95 -15.37
C LEU A 20 18.59 16.33 -15.49
N ARG A 21 19.15 15.93 -14.36
CA ARG A 21 20.45 15.27 -14.27
C ARG A 21 20.45 13.86 -14.85
N ASP A 22 19.34 13.16 -14.74
CA ASP A 22 19.14 11.77 -15.15
C ASP A 22 18.09 11.62 -16.25
N ALA A 23 17.99 10.41 -16.80
CA ALA A 23 17.14 10.11 -17.93
C ALA A 23 15.64 10.28 -17.65
N THR A 24 15.23 10.08 -16.39
CA THR A 24 13.83 10.22 -15.96
C THR A 24 13.71 11.03 -14.67
N ALA A 25 12.54 11.61 -14.43
CA ALA A 25 12.25 12.27 -13.17
C ALA A 25 12.34 11.29 -11.97
N THR A 26 11.93 10.04 -12.16
CA THR A 26 12.06 8.99 -11.16
C THR A 26 13.53 8.77 -10.76
N ASP A 27 14.42 8.62 -11.73
CA ASP A 27 15.85 8.39 -11.47
C ASP A 27 16.48 9.57 -10.70
N VAL A 28 16.10 10.80 -11.03
CA VAL A 28 16.51 12.00 -10.29
C VAL A 28 16.06 11.92 -8.83
N CYS A 29 14.81 11.58 -8.58
CA CYS A 29 14.29 11.43 -7.22
C CYS A 29 15.01 10.33 -6.44
N LEU A 30 15.25 9.19 -7.08
CA LEU A 30 15.93 8.03 -6.50
C LEU A 30 17.39 8.30 -6.17
N GLY A 31 18.04 9.31 -6.77
CA GLY A 31 19.37 9.77 -6.39
C GLY A 31 19.47 10.16 -4.90
N CYS A 32 18.38 10.66 -4.33
CA CYS A 32 18.29 11.00 -2.91
C CYS A 32 17.38 10.06 -2.12
N HIS A 33 16.21 9.70 -2.67
CA HIS A 33 15.17 9.00 -1.93
C HIS A 33 15.34 7.47 -1.89
N ALA A 34 16.28 6.89 -2.63
CA ALA A 34 16.54 5.46 -2.53
C ALA A 34 17.23 5.07 -1.22
N THR A 35 18.22 5.86 -0.76
CA THR A 35 19.10 5.47 0.36
C THR A 35 19.40 6.57 1.37
N ARG A 36 19.20 7.85 1.04
CA ARG A 36 19.64 8.98 1.88
C ARG A 36 18.53 9.70 2.61
N LEU A 37 17.43 9.97 1.94
CA LEU A 37 16.32 10.78 2.45
C LEU A 37 15.03 10.01 2.61
N GLY A 38 15.13 8.74 2.90
CA GLY A 38 14.00 7.83 3.01
C GLY A 38 14.15 6.68 2.01
N ALA A 39 14.21 5.48 2.53
CA ALA A 39 14.40 4.29 1.72
C ALA A 39 13.10 3.91 1.03
N VAL A 40 12.84 4.46 -0.15
CA VAL A 40 11.69 4.04 -0.98
C VAL A 40 12.09 3.00 -2.03
N TRP A 41 13.41 2.80 -2.22
CA TRP A 41 13.96 1.78 -3.10
C TRP A 41 15.33 1.32 -2.62
N GLY A 42 15.42 0.18 -1.98
CA GLY A 42 16.68 -0.45 -1.59
C GLY A 42 17.48 -0.97 -2.79
N SER A 43 18.68 -1.40 -2.51
CA SER A 43 19.59 -1.93 -3.53
C SER A 43 19.54 -3.46 -3.67
N ASP A 44 19.03 -4.14 -2.68
CA ASP A 44 19.03 -5.62 -2.62
C ASP A 44 17.60 -6.13 -2.38
N PRO A 45 16.95 -6.69 -3.42
CA PRO A 45 15.62 -7.27 -3.27
C PRO A 45 15.61 -8.55 -2.41
N LEU A 46 16.76 -9.20 -2.21
CA LEU A 46 16.87 -10.37 -1.32
C LEU A 46 16.98 -9.98 0.16
N ALA A 47 17.27 -8.72 0.45
CA ALA A 47 17.33 -8.17 1.80
C ALA A 47 16.66 -6.80 1.83
N PRO A 48 15.33 -6.73 1.57
CA PRO A 48 14.62 -5.48 1.54
C PRO A 48 14.62 -4.83 2.92
N PRO A 49 14.67 -3.50 3.00
CA PRO A 49 14.49 -2.81 4.25
C PRO A 49 13.05 -3.00 4.77
N PRO A 50 12.79 -2.75 6.06
CA PRO A 50 11.45 -2.77 6.60
C PRO A 50 10.51 -1.90 5.78
N GLU A 51 9.33 -2.39 5.47
CA GLU A 51 8.32 -1.62 4.76
C GLU A 51 7.86 -0.41 5.59
N LEU A 52 7.94 0.76 4.97
CA LEU A 52 7.34 1.97 5.51
C LEU A 52 5.85 2.04 5.12
N GLY A 53 5.10 2.99 5.66
CA GLY A 53 3.66 3.13 5.41
C GLY A 53 3.26 3.16 3.93
N GLY A 54 4.10 3.74 3.07
CA GLY A 54 3.89 3.76 1.62
C GLY A 54 4.29 2.50 0.87
N GLY A 55 5.03 1.58 1.49
CA GLY A 55 5.63 0.43 0.80
C GLY A 55 7.00 0.74 0.20
N HIS A 56 7.56 -0.23 -0.52
CA HIS A 56 8.93 -0.20 -1.00
C HIS A 56 9.06 -0.70 -2.44
N PHE A 57 9.55 0.13 -3.35
CA PHE A 57 9.61 -0.19 -4.78
C PHE A 57 10.55 -1.34 -5.16
N VAL A 58 11.42 -1.82 -4.27
CA VAL A 58 12.29 -2.96 -4.57
C VAL A 58 11.47 -4.20 -4.94
N PHE A 59 10.27 -4.33 -4.43
CA PHE A 59 9.38 -5.46 -4.70
C PHE A 59 8.86 -5.50 -6.15
N LEU A 60 9.02 -4.43 -6.92
CA LEU A 60 8.76 -4.48 -8.38
C LEU A 60 9.72 -5.40 -9.13
N LEU A 61 10.80 -5.84 -8.49
CA LEU A 61 11.82 -6.70 -9.08
C LEU A 61 11.67 -8.18 -8.68
N GLU A 62 10.64 -8.54 -7.91
CA GLU A 62 10.45 -9.88 -7.38
C GLU A 62 10.29 -10.96 -8.45
N ASP A 63 9.67 -10.63 -9.59
CA ASP A 63 9.53 -11.53 -10.72
C ASP A 63 10.86 -11.90 -11.41
N ASN A 64 11.94 -11.21 -11.06
CA ASN A 64 13.29 -11.47 -11.55
C ASN A 64 14.21 -12.16 -10.53
N ILE A 65 13.72 -12.46 -9.34
CA ILE A 65 14.47 -13.07 -8.25
C ILE A 65 13.71 -14.30 -7.74
N ASN A 66 14.45 -15.26 -7.22
CA ASN A 66 13.88 -16.43 -6.56
C ASN A 66 13.94 -16.19 -5.04
N ASP A 67 13.03 -15.38 -4.55
CA ASP A 67 12.91 -15.03 -3.14
C ASP A 67 11.83 -15.87 -2.43
N GLY A 68 11.57 -15.52 -1.20
CA GLY A 68 10.60 -16.20 -0.37
C GLY A 68 11.18 -17.31 0.51
N PRO A 69 10.38 -17.89 1.38
CA PRO A 69 10.81 -18.89 2.33
C PRO A 69 11.43 -20.13 1.66
N ALA A 70 12.62 -20.53 2.09
CA ALA A 70 13.30 -21.73 1.62
C ALA A 70 13.52 -21.79 0.09
N GLY A 71 13.66 -20.65 -0.59
CA GLY A 71 13.85 -20.61 -2.04
C GLY A 71 12.56 -20.91 -2.80
N ALA A 72 11.43 -20.45 -2.31
CA ALA A 72 10.16 -20.56 -2.99
C ALA A 72 10.24 -20.04 -4.44
N THR A 73 9.40 -20.60 -5.30
CA THR A 73 9.44 -20.38 -6.75
C THR A 73 8.23 -19.59 -7.26
N ASN A 74 7.49 -18.94 -6.37
CA ASN A 74 6.27 -18.21 -6.67
C ASN A 74 6.41 -16.75 -6.23
N PRO A 75 7.32 -15.97 -6.81
CA PRO A 75 7.46 -14.57 -6.48
C PRO A 75 6.18 -13.79 -6.84
N ILE A 76 5.96 -12.69 -6.16
CA ILE A 76 4.93 -11.73 -6.53
C ILE A 76 5.39 -11.05 -7.82
N LEU A 77 4.56 -11.08 -8.86
CA LEU A 77 4.87 -10.40 -10.11
C LEU A 77 4.86 -8.87 -9.90
N GLY A 78 5.81 -8.16 -10.49
CA GLY A 78 5.97 -6.72 -10.28
C GLY A 78 4.69 -5.91 -10.50
N TYR A 79 3.83 -6.30 -11.44
CA TYR A 79 2.54 -5.65 -11.69
C TYR A 79 1.47 -5.97 -10.62
N GLU A 80 1.70 -6.97 -9.78
CA GLU A 80 0.86 -7.29 -8.62
C GLU A 80 1.42 -6.67 -7.33
N ALA A 81 2.75 -6.45 -7.28
CA ALA A 81 3.41 -5.89 -6.11
C ALA A 81 3.04 -4.42 -5.84
N GLY A 82 2.71 -3.64 -6.86
CA GLY A 82 2.37 -2.23 -6.66
C GLY A 82 2.43 -1.38 -7.93
N HIS A 83 2.68 -0.10 -7.73
CA HIS A 83 2.80 0.85 -8.84
C HIS A 83 4.14 0.68 -9.57
N SER A 84 4.08 0.16 -10.78
CA SER A 84 5.25 -0.07 -11.66
C SER A 84 5.81 1.26 -12.20
N VAL A 85 6.48 2.02 -11.34
CA VAL A 85 7.12 3.27 -11.75
C VAL A 85 8.27 3.01 -12.70
N VAL A 86 8.38 3.83 -13.75
CA VAL A 86 9.46 3.73 -14.73
C VAL A 86 10.76 4.26 -14.11
N ALA A 87 11.68 3.36 -13.80
CA ALA A 87 12.96 3.64 -13.16
C ALA A 87 14.11 2.85 -13.83
N PRO A 88 14.57 3.27 -15.01
CA PRO A 88 15.60 2.54 -15.76
C PRO A 88 16.90 2.30 -15.01
N SER A 89 17.31 3.24 -14.15
CA SER A 89 18.50 3.09 -13.32
C SER A 89 18.39 1.95 -12.30
N ARG A 90 17.18 1.46 -12.04
CA ARG A 90 16.89 0.36 -11.12
C ARG A 90 16.45 -0.91 -11.83
N GLY A 91 16.45 -0.92 -13.17
CA GLY A 91 16.01 -2.07 -13.95
C GLY A 91 14.49 -2.21 -14.06
N ALA A 92 13.71 -1.23 -13.55
CA ALA A 92 12.26 -1.23 -13.67
C ALA A 92 11.81 -0.47 -14.91
N GLY A 93 11.15 -1.17 -15.81
CA GLY A 93 10.48 -0.61 -16.99
C GLY A 93 9.02 -0.26 -16.70
N PRO A 94 8.29 0.17 -17.73
CA PRO A 94 6.84 0.28 -17.68
C PRO A 94 6.20 -1.06 -17.30
N ASP A 95 5.00 -1.00 -16.71
CA ASP A 95 4.23 -2.20 -16.42
C ASP A 95 4.12 -3.13 -17.63
N GLY A 96 4.48 -4.39 -17.45
CA GLY A 96 4.54 -5.37 -18.52
C GLY A 96 3.19 -5.94 -18.92
N LYS A 97 2.13 -5.68 -18.15
CA LYS A 97 0.79 -6.25 -18.36
C LYS A 97 -0.30 -5.20 -18.47
N LEU A 98 -0.22 -4.17 -17.66
CA LEU A 98 -1.22 -3.11 -17.62
C LEU A 98 -0.78 -1.94 -18.52
N SER A 99 -1.67 -1.52 -19.42
CA SER A 99 -1.43 -0.33 -20.26
C SER A 99 -1.92 0.96 -19.60
N VAL A 100 -2.88 0.83 -18.70
CA VAL A 100 -3.48 1.94 -17.93
C VAL A 100 -3.73 1.50 -16.49
N SER A 101 -3.94 2.47 -15.61
CA SER A 101 -4.32 2.22 -14.21
C SER A 101 -5.57 1.33 -14.12
N PRO A 102 -5.59 0.30 -13.26
CA PRO A 102 -6.79 -0.49 -13.02
C PRO A 102 -7.98 0.39 -12.62
N GLY A 103 -9.12 0.20 -13.28
CA GLY A 103 -10.31 1.02 -13.00
C GLY A 103 -10.21 2.47 -13.44
N GLY A 104 -9.24 2.82 -14.30
CA GLY A 104 -9.05 4.19 -14.77
C GLY A 104 -8.39 4.27 -16.14
N SER A 105 -7.77 5.40 -16.44
CA SER A 105 -7.19 5.69 -17.76
C SER A 105 -5.78 6.27 -17.72
N PHE A 106 -5.16 6.40 -16.54
CA PHE A 106 -3.80 6.91 -16.43
C PHE A 106 -2.82 5.95 -17.13
N PRO A 107 -1.97 6.41 -18.07
CA PRO A 107 -1.09 5.52 -18.82
C PRO A 107 0.02 4.92 -17.93
N ALA A 108 0.07 3.59 -17.82
CA ALA A 108 1.09 2.91 -17.02
C ALA A 108 2.52 3.15 -17.56
N SER A 109 2.67 3.38 -18.86
CA SER A 109 3.98 3.57 -19.50
C SER A 109 4.73 4.84 -19.07
N VAL A 110 4.05 5.78 -18.43
CA VAL A 110 4.64 7.06 -17.97
C VAL A 110 4.56 7.23 -16.47
N LEU A 111 4.13 6.19 -15.74
CA LEU A 111 4.02 6.25 -14.28
C LEU A 111 5.40 6.51 -13.65
N SER A 112 5.48 7.54 -12.82
CA SER A 112 6.72 8.01 -12.20
C SER A 112 6.45 8.61 -10.82
N CYS A 113 7.49 8.97 -10.07
CA CYS A 113 7.35 9.70 -8.82
C CYS A 113 6.52 10.97 -8.99
N THR A 114 6.74 11.68 -10.10
CA THR A 114 6.03 12.94 -10.41
C THR A 114 4.62 12.73 -10.97
N SER A 115 4.15 11.50 -11.11
CA SER A 115 2.73 11.23 -11.37
C SER A 115 1.87 11.44 -10.11
N CYS A 116 2.48 11.36 -8.93
CA CYS A 116 1.83 11.44 -7.64
C CYS A 116 2.31 12.66 -6.81
N HIS A 117 3.62 12.89 -6.79
CA HIS A 117 4.25 13.93 -5.98
C HIS A 117 4.61 15.17 -6.78
N ASP A 118 4.26 16.34 -6.25
CA ASP A 118 4.63 17.63 -6.84
C ASP A 118 6.05 18.02 -6.41
N PRO A 119 7.03 18.01 -7.31
CA PRO A 119 8.40 18.35 -6.97
C PRO A 119 8.60 19.84 -6.65
N HIS A 120 7.61 20.69 -6.97
CA HIS A 120 7.65 22.12 -6.66
C HIS A 120 7.18 22.43 -5.24
N GLY A 121 6.53 21.47 -4.59
CA GLY A 121 6.04 21.58 -3.22
C GLY A 121 4.62 22.16 -3.14
N ASN A 122 3.89 21.69 -2.14
CA ASN A 122 2.57 22.15 -1.75
C ASN A 122 2.30 21.78 -0.29
N ASP A 123 1.13 22.12 0.23
CA ASP A 123 0.75 21.85 1.63
C ASP A 123 0.04 20.50 1.83
N ALA A 124 -0.13 19.70 0.77
CA ALA A 124 -0.75 18.38 0.90
C ALA A 124 0.19 17.36 1.53
N LEU A 125 -0.39 16.32 2.12
CA LEU A 125 0.36 15.21 2.71
C LEU A 125 1.39 14.66 1.70
N ARG A 126 2.65 14.59 2.10
CA ARG A 126 3.75 14.05 1.26
C ARG A 126 3.88 14.75 -0.09
N LEU A 127 3.49 16.02 -0.21
CA LEU A 127 3.51 16.78 -1.45
C LEU A 127 2.70 16.13 -2.59
N LEU A 128 1.64 15.40 -2.27
CA LEU A 128 0.77 14.82 -3.27
C LEU A 128 0.05 15.92 -4.04
N TYR A 129 -0.11 15.74 -5.36
CA TYR A 129 -0.79 16.73 -6.20
C TYR A 129 -2.21 17.02 -5.72
N GLY A 130 -2.61 18.28 -5.80
CA GLY A 130 -3.99 18.70 -5.67
C GLY A 130 -4.74 18.71 -7.01
N VAL A 131 -5.83 19.48 -7.06
CA VAL A 131 -6.63 19.69 -8.27
C VAL A 131 -5.79 20.37 -9.35
N GLY A 132 -5.83 19.86 -10.56
CA GLY A 132 -5.14 20.42 -11.71
C GLY A 132 -4.32 19.40 -12.51
N PRO A 133 -3.55 19.88 -13.49
CA PRO A 133 -2.73 19.02 -14.32
C PRO A 133 -1.54 18.47 -13.53
N VAL A 134 -1.22 17.21 -13.76
CA VAL A 134 -0.06 16.52 -13.20
C VAL A 134 0.84 16.03 -14.32
N GLN A 135 2.13 15.94 -14.03
CA GLN A 135 3.12 15.41 -14.96
C GLN A 135 2.97 15.96 -16.38
N ASP A 136 3.12 17.28 -16.51
CA ASP A 136 3.06 17.98 -17.81
C ASP A 136 1.73 17.74 -18.58
N GLY A 137 0.63 17.52 -17.85
CA GLY A 137 -0.70 17.36 -18.43
C GLY A 137 -1.03 15.93 -18.86
N VAL A 138 -0.27 14.93 -18.44
CA VAL A 138 -0.62 13.50 -18.67
C VAL A 138 -1.98 13.16 -18.05
N ALA A 139 -2.31 13.75 -16.90
CA ALA A 139 -3.62 13.66 -16.28
C ALA A 139 -4.03 15.01 -15.67
N ASN A 140 -5.32 15.15 -15.39
CA ASN A 140 -5.87 16.30 -14.69
C ASN A 140 -6.65 15.81 -13.46
N PHE A 141 -6.09 16.04 -12.27
CA PHE A 141 -6.72 15.61 -11.03
C PHE A 141 -7.90 16.50 -10.66
N THR A 142 -8.96 15.87 -10.21
CA THR A 142 -10.20 16.55 -9.78
C THR A 142 -10.39 16.52 -8.28
N ALA A 143 -9.78 15.55 -7.59
CA ALA A 143 -9.78 15.51 -6.14
C ALA A 143 -8.62 16.34 -5.57
N PRO A 144 -8.81 17.03 -4.44
CA PRO A 144 -7.74 17.75 -3.77
C PRO A 144 -6.70 16.79 -3.21
N GLY A 145 -5.50 17.30 -2.93
CA GLY A 145 -4.48 16.56 -2.20
C GLY A 145 -5.00 16.12 -0.82
N PRO A 146 -4.64 14.92 -0.37
CA PRO A 146 -5.10 14.42 0.93
C PRO A 146 -4.50 15.23 2.08
N VAL A 147 -5.22 15.29 3.17
CA VAL A 147 -4.80 15.97 4.41
C VAL A 147 -4.28 14.93 5.40
N GLY A 148 -3.18 15.25 6.05
CA GLY A 148 -2.58 14.39 7.08
C GLY A 148 -1.30 14.96 7.65
N GLU A 149 -0.75 14.27 8.65
CA GLU A 149 0.53 14.60 9.26
C GLU A 149 1.54 13.48 9.01
N ASP A 150 2.76 13.85 8.72
CA ASP A 150 3.85 12.95 8.39
C ASP A 150 4.79 12.79 9.59
N ILE A 151 5.29 11.59 9.83
CA ILE A 151 6.31 11.32 10.86
C ILE A 151 7.72 11.84 10.51
N GLY A 152 7.87 12.49 9.35
CA GLY A 152 9.16 12.98 8.88
C GLY A 152 10.04 11.92 8.21
N LEU A 153 11.18 12.37 7.71
CA LEU A 153 12.11 11.51 6.98
C LEU A 153 12.80 10.50 7.89
N GLY A 154 12.79 9.24 7.48
CA GLY A 154 13.51 8.16 8.17
C GLY A 154 12.84 7.66 9.46
N GLY A 155 11.63 8.11 9.77
CA GLY A 155 10.86 7.58 10.88
C GLY A 155 10.38 6.15 10.60
N ALA A 156 10.66 5.22 11.52
CA ALA A 156 10.06 3.89 11.47
C ALA A 156 8.58 3.99 11.87
N GLU A 157 7.70 3.41 11.06
CA GLU A 157 6.28 3.37 11.37
C GLU A 157 6.00 2.38 12.51
N ALA A 158 5.26 2.82 13.50
CA ALA A 158 4.84 2.05 14.67
C ALA A 158 3.43 2.48 15.09
N ASN A 159 2.80 1.73 16.00
CA ASN A 159 1.43 2.03 16.42
C ASN A 159 1.29 3.35 17.20
N ASP A 160 2.38 3.88 17.72
CA ASP A 160 2.46 5.16 18.44
C ASP A 160 3.32 6.22 17.72
N ASN A 161 3.79 5.91 16.52
CA ASN A 161 4.52 6.83 15.66
C ASN A 161 4.26 6.47 14.19
N HIS A 162 3.27 7.09 13.57
CA HIS A 162 2.80 6.74 12.23
C HIS A 162 2.31 7.96 11.46
N THR A 163 2.18 7.83 10.15
CA THR A 163 1.49 8.85 9.35
C THR A 163 0.03 8.94 9.80
N ALA A 164 -0.41 10.15 10.18
CA ALA A 164 -1.80 10.42 10.51
C ALA A 164 -2.57 10.80 9.24
N TYR A 165 -3.41 9.91 8.78
CA TYR A 165 -4.30 10.17 7.65
C TYR A 165 -5.56 10.86 8.18
N GLN A 166 -5.82 12.09 7.74
CA GLN A 166 -6.94 12.87 8.26
C GLN A 166 -8.13 12.90 7.30
N SER A 167 -7.91 13.04 5.99
CA SER A 167 -8.99 12.97 5.00
C SER A 167 -8.49 12.93 3.55
N GLY A 168 -9.33 12.42 2.66
CA GLY A 168 -9.22 12.62 1.22
C GLY A 168 -8.41 11.60 0.45
N MET A 169 -7.76 10.65 1.10
CA MET A 169 -6.87 9.69 0.43
C MET A 169 -7.61 8.85 -0.61
N SER A 170 -8.79 8.34 -0.29
CA SER A 170 -9.56 7.52 -1.24
C SER A 170 -10.01 8.30 -2.47
N ALA A 171 -10.51 9.52 -2.26
CA ALA A 171 -10.90 10.40 -3.37
C ALA A 171 -9.68 10.74 -4.24
N TRP A 172 -8.52 10.93 -3.62
CA TRP A 172 -7.28 11.23 -4.32
C TRP A 172 -6.83 10.03 -5.18
N CYS A 173 -6.85 8.81 -4.66
CA CYS A 173 -6.58 7.59 -5.45
C CYS A 173 -7.55 7.46 -6.63
N GLY A 174 -8.79 7.87 -6.46
CA GLY A 174 -9.82 7.90 -7.49
C GLY A 174 -9.48 8.76 -8.72
N ASN A 175 -8.51 9.69 -8.65
CA ASN A 175 -8.03 10.42 -9.83
C ASN A 175 -7.47 9.48 -10.92
N CYS A 176 -6.88 8.35 -10.51
CA CYS A 176 -6.37 7.32 -11.43
C CYS A 176 -7.22 6.04 -11.41
N HIS A 177 -7.95 5.77 -10.32
CA HIS A 177 -8.69 4.53 -10.08
C HIS A 177 -10.20 4.76 -9.90
N GLY A 178 -10.78 5.69 -10.67
CA GLY A 178 -12.15 6.17 -10.47
C GLY A 178 -13.22 5.09 -10.42
N ASN A 179 -13.11 4.05 -11.26
CA ASN A 179 -14.12 2.99 -11.32
C ASN A 179 -14.05 1.98 -10.15
N PHE A 180 -13.05 2.05 -9.28
CA PHE A 180 -13.02 1.19 -8.10
C PHE A 180 -14.03 1.60 -7.02
N HIS A 181 -14.63 2.77 -7.16
CA HIS A 181 -15.70 3.23 -6.29
C HIS A 181 -17.09 2.95 -6.85
N ASP A 182 -17.20 2.44 -8.09
CA ASP A 182 -18.46 2.15 -8.75
C ASP A 182 -18.89 0.70 -8.51
N GLU A 183 -20.07 0.48 -7.93
CA GLU A 183 -20.67 -0.85 -7.73
C GLU A 183 -21.19 -1.47 -9.05
N ALA A 184 -20.79 -0.95 -10.19
CA ALA A 184 -21.41 -1.23 -11.49
C ALA A 184 -21.41 -2.70 -11.92
N ASP A 185 -20.56 -3.55 -11.35
CA ASP A 185 -20.40 -4.95 -11.74
C ASP A 185 -20.88 -5.96 -10.67
N GLY A 186 -21.59 -5.52 -9.64
CA GLY A 186 -22.03 -6.39 -8.54
C GLY A 186 -20.88 -6.95 -7.69
N ARG A 187 -19.69 -6.34 -7.76
CA ARG A 187 -18.57 -6.66 -6.90
C ARG A 187 -18.74 -5.96 -5.56
N LEU A 188 -18.41 -6.68 -4.49
CA LEU A 188 -18.31 -6.05 -3.18
C LEU A 188 -17.09 -5.15 -3.17
N ILE A 189 -17.31 -3.84 -3.19
CA ILE A 189 -16.28 -2.83 -3.04
C ILE A 189 -16.28 -2.38 -1.59
N HIS A 190 -15.09 -2.29 -0.97
CA HIS A 190 -15.01 -1.68 0.35
C HIS A 190 -15.40 -0.20 0.24
N PRO A 191 -16.25 0.31 1.15
CA PRO A 191 -16.75 1.68 1.11
C PRO A 191 -15.67 2.68 1.52
N SER A 192 -14.57 2.73 0.78
CA SER A 192 -13.47 3.64 1.04
C SER A 192 -13.93 5.10 0.91
N GLY A 193 -13.43 5.95 1.82
CA GLY A 193 -13.89 7.33 1.93
C GLY A 193 -15.25 7.51 2.62
N SER A 194 -15.79 6.44 3.22
CA SER A 194 -17.04 6.47 3.98
C SER A 194 -16.82 6.08 5.44
N ALA A 195 -17.69 6.59 6.32
CA ALA A 195 -17.64 6.27 7.74
C ALA A 195 -17.85 4.77 7.98
N ILE A 196 -16.99 4.14 8.79
CA ILE A 196 -17.02 2.71 9.04
C ILE A 196 -18.19 2.25 9.91
N GLY A 197 -18.80 3.15 10.65
CA GLY A 197 -19.88 2.84 11.57
C GLY A 197 -19.42 2.18 12.88
N GLY A 198 -20.27 2.24 13.89
CA GLY A 198 -19.91 1.79 15.24
C GLY A 198 -19.62 0.29 15.35
N GLY A 199 -20.25 -0.54 14.54
CA GLY A 199 -20.04 -2.00 14.56
C GLY A 199 -18.62 -2.38 14.12
N ILE A 200 -18.14 -1.83 12.99
CA ILE A 200 -16.78 -2.07 12.49
C ILE A 200 -15.74 -1.46 13.40
N ALA A 201 -15.97 -0.22 13.89
CA ALA A 201 -15.08 0.41 14.87
C ALA A 201 -14.93 -0.45 16.13
N THR A 202 -16.02 -1.05 16.59
CA THR A 202 -16.00 -1.97 17.75
C THR A 202 -15.17 -3.22 17.43
N ALA A 203 -15.38 -3.85 16.28
CA ALA A 203 -14.61 -5.03 15.86
C ALA A 203 -13.11 -4.70 15.80
N TYR A 204 -12.75 -3.60 15.15
CA TYR A 204 -11.36 -3.13 15.07
C TYR A 204 -10.73 -2.97 16.47
N ASN A 205 -11.45 -2.33 17.37
CA ASN A 205 -10.95 -2.00 18.71
C ASN A 205 -10.79 -3.23 19.62
N LEU A 206 -11.61 -4.25 19.40
CA LEU A 206 -11.56 -5.47 20.21
C LEU A 206 -10.55 -6.50 19.71
N TYR A 207 -10.27 -6.55 18.40
CA TYR A 207 -9.34 -7.52 17.84
C TYR A 207 -7.89 -7.20 18.24
N ASN A 208 -7.21 -8.13 18.88
CA ASN A 208 -5.83 -8.00 19.34
C ASN A 208 -4.89 -9.10 18.84
N GLY A 209 -5.35 -9.93 17.91
CA GLY A 209 -4.54 -11.00 17.29
C GLY A 209 -4.23 -12.20 18.16
N THR A 210 -4.72 -12.24 19.41
CA THR A 210 -4.56 -13.38 20.31
C THR A 210 -5.73 -14.34 20.18
N ASP A 211 -5.69 -15.47 20.91
CA ASP A 211 -6.81 -16.41 20.98
C ASP A 211 -8.07 -15.76 21.55
N ASP A 212 -7.93 -14.72 22.40
CA ASP A 212 -9.01 -13.83 22.79
C ASP A 212 -9.12 -12.66 21.81
N ILE A 213 -9.85 -12.85 20.72
CA ILE A 213 -10.08 -11.85 19.67
C ILE A 213 -10.91 -10.65 20.15
N THR A 214 -11.39 -10.65 21.38
CA THR A 214 -12.20 -9.59 21.98
C THR A 214 -11.44 -8.85 23.09
N GLY A 215 -10.19 -9.19 23.36
CA GLY A 215 -9.39 -8.64 24.44
C GLY A 215 -8.79 -7.24 24.20
N GLY A 216 -8.97 -6.68 23.00
CA GLY A 216 -8.43 -5.36 22.67
C GLY A 216 -9.09 -4.20 23.42
N VAL A 217 -8.37 -3.09 23.52
CA VAL A 217 -8.80 -1.87 24.22
C VAL A 217 -8.75 -0.69 23.25
N ALA A 218 -9.86 -0.01 23.05
CA ALA A 218 -10.01 1.09 22.08
C ALA A 218 -8.92 2.17 22.20
N ALA A 219 -8.47 2.50 23.42
CA ALA A 219 -7.44 3.53 23.63
C ALA A 219 -6.06 3.17 23.06
N THR A 220 -5.79 1.88 22.77
CA THR A 220 -4.52 1.36 22.27
C THR A 220 -4.69 0.44 21.06
N ALA A 221 -5.83 0.52 20.40
CA ALA A 221 -6.19 -0.41 19.32
C ALA A 221 -5.63 -0.03 17.96
N TYR A 222 -5.06 1.17 17.79
CA TYR A 222 -4.48 1.58 16.51
C TYR A 222 -3.42 0.58 16.06
N LEU A 223 -3.46 0.22 14.79
CA LEU A 223 -2.49 -0.65 14.16
C LEU A 223 -1.97 0.02 12.89
N ALA A 224 -0.69 0.34 12.85
CA ALA A 224 -0.05 0.97 11.69
C ALA A 224 -0.16 0.12 10.41
N ALA A 225 -0.24 -1.21 10.56
CA ALA A 225 -0.48 -2.13 9.44
C ALA A 225 -1.90 -2.02 8.85
N VAL A 226 -2.87 -1.47 9.58
CA VAL A 226 -4.27 -1.29 9.14
C VAL A 226 -4.74 0.13 9.49
N PRO A 227 -4.14 1.16 8.89
CA PRO A 227 -4.48 2.55 9.19
C PRO A 227 -5.88 2.92 8.70
N PHE A 228 -6.41 4.02 9.21
CA PHE A 228 -7.70 4.59 8.81
C PHE A 228 -7.61 6.12 8.79
N GLU A 229 -8.56 6.77 8.13
CA GLU A 229 -8.69 8.23 8.17
C GLU A 229 -9.53 8.67 9.37
N ASP A 230 -9.02 9.64 10.11
CA ASP A 230 -9.74 10.34 11.16
C ASP A 230 -9.27 11.81 11.23
N PRO A 231 -10.16 12.80 11.11
CA PRO A 231 -9.78 14.22 11.15
C PRO A 231 -9.06 14.66 12.43
N ALA A 232 -9.20 13.91 13.51
CA ALA A 232 -8.52 14.17 14.78
C ALA A 232 -7.22 13.38 14.99
N ALA A 233 -6.83 12.54 14.02
CA ALA A 233 -5.61 11.75 14.11
C ALA A 233 -4.37 12.64 14.14
N THR A 234 -3.41 12.26 14.97
CA THR A 234 -2.04 12.80 15.03
C THR A 234 -1.06 11.67 14.85
N THR A 235 0.20 11.99 14.58
CA THR A 235 1.27 10.99 14.36
C THR A 235 1.52 10.09 15.57
N SER A 236 1.02 10.44 16.75
CA SER A 236 1.15 9.67 18.00
C SER A 236 -0.19 9.09 18.51
N THR A 237 -1.24 9.12 17.69
CA THR A 237 -2.55 8.57 18.08
C THR A 237 -2.46 7.06 18.23
N THR A 238 -2.74 6.52 19.41
CA THR A 238 -2.80 5.08 19.69
C THR A 238 -4.22 4.53 19.73
N ALA A 239 -5.22 5.40 19.79
CA ALA A 239 -6.62 5.00 19.83
C ALA A 239 -7.06 4.42 18.47
N GLY A 240 -7.84 3.35 18.54
CA GLY A 240 -8.49 2.80 17.34
C GLY A 240 -9.65 3.68 16.85
N PRO A 241 -10.29 3.31 15.73
CA PRO A 241 -11.27 4.15 15.06
C PRO A 241 -12.55 4.35 15.89
N SER A 242 -13.20 5.47 15.63
CA SER A 242 -14.59 5.73 16.00
C SER A 242 -15.53 5.33 14.87
N GLY A 243 -16.83 5.36 15.11
CA GLY A 243 -17.82 5.11 14.06
C GLY A 243 -17.82 6.15 12.92
N THR A 244 -17.16 7.30 13.09
CA THR A 244 -17.00 8.36 12.09
C THR A 244 -15.67 8.32 11.34
N SER A 245 -14.71 7.54 11.82
CA SER A 245 -13.46 7.28 11.09
C SER A 245 -13.76 6.57 9.76
N GLN A 246 -12.88 6.69 8.77
CA GLN A 246 -13.13 6.18 7.42
C GLN A 246 -12.10 5.13 7.03
N ILE A 247 -12.55 4.10 6.30
CA ILE A 247 -11.65 3.23 5.55
C ILE A 247 -11.15 4.01 4.34
N MET A 248 -9.87 3.90 4.07
CA MET A 248 -9.23 4.44 2.87
C MET A 248 -8.57 3.32 2.05
N CYS A 249 -8.21 3.60 0.80
CA CYS A 249 -7.49 2.61 -0.02
C CYS A 249 -6.22 2.11 0.68
N LEU A 250 -5.49 3.00 1.36
CA LEU A 250 -4.28 2.66 2.10
C LEU A 250 -4.52 1.90 3.42
N THR A 251 -5.76 1.66 3.82
CA THR A 251 -6.06 0.74 4.93
C THR A 251 -5.60 -0.69 4.62
N CYS A 252 -5.73 -1.10 3.37
CA CYS A 252 -5.39 -2.45 2.90
C CYS A 252 -4.24 -2.48 1.90
N HIS A 253 -4.01 -1.39 1.15
CA HIS A 253 -2.98 -1.31 0.12
C HIS A 253 -1.83 -0.40 0.55
N ARG A 254 -0.69 -0.53 -0.15
CA ARG A 254 0.41 0.42 -0.09
C ARG A 254 0.53 1.18 -1.41
N ALA A 255 0.95 2.42 -1.34
CA ALA A 255 1.00 3.31 -2.50
C ALA A 255 2.20 3.04 -3.43
N HIS A 256 3.28 2.47 -2.92
CA HIS A 256 4.46 2.16 -3.73
C HIS A 256 4.41 0.71 -4.20
N ALA A 257 5.10 -0.18 -3.51
CA ALA A 257 5.02 -1.61 -3.75
C ALA A 257 5.19 -2.38 -2.43
N THR A 258 4.84 -3.64 -2.41
CA THR A 258 4.88 -4.48 -1.22
C THR A 258 5.31 -5.90 -1.56
N SER A 259 5.67 -6.66 -0.55
CA SER A 259 5.94 -8.09 -0.64
C SER A 259 4.66 -8.96 -0.61
N ALA A 260 3.49 -8.37 -0.85
CA ALA A 260 2.22 -9.08 -0.92
C ALA A 260 1.50 -8.84 -2.25
N PRO A 261 0.67 -9.79 -2.75
CA PRO A 261 -0.10 -9.60 -3.97
C PRO A 261 -1.05 -8.41 -3.88
N ASP A 262 -1.45 -7.89 -5.04
CA ASP A 262 -2.43 -6.81 -5.18
C ASP A 262 -2.02 -5.50 -4.47
N ALA A 263 -0.73 -5.23 -4.35
CA ALA A 263 -0.18 -4.13 -3.56
C ALA A 263 -0.68 -4.13 -2.10
N GLY A 264 -1.00 -5.31 -1.57
CA GLY A 264 -1.57 -5.50 -0.25
C GLY A 264 -0.59 -5.16 0.88
N ARG A 265 -1.10 -4.72 2.01
CA ARG A 265 -0.32 -4.63 3.25
C ARG A 265 -0.05 -6.00 3.87
N TRP A 266 -0.74 -7.01 3.41
CA TRP A 266 -0.59 -8.44 3.69
C TRP A 266 -1.18 -9.24 2.53
N ASP A 267 -0.91 -10.54 2.45
CA ASP A 267 -1.54 -11.42 1.46
C ASP A 267 -3.03 -11.60 1.81
N PHE A 268 -3.92 -11.12 0.94
CA PHE A 268 -5.38 -11.21 1.13
C PHE A 268 -5.93 -12.63 0.96
N ASN A 269 -5.13 -13.57 0.48
CA ASN A 269 -5.55 -14.96 0.25
C ASN A 269 -5.32 -15.85 1.47
N VAL A 270 -4.55 -15.39 2.47
CA VAL A 270 -4.27 -16.20 3.65
C VAL A 270 -5.34 -16.05 4.73
N THR A 271 -5.62 -17.15 5.42
CA THR A 271 -6.51 -17.15 6.59
C THR A 271 -5.75 -16.76 7.86
N PHE A 272 -4.55 -17.25 8.01
CA PHE A 272 -3.68 -16.93 9.14
C PHE A 272 -2.45 -16.16 8.65
N LEU A 273 -2.07 -15.13 9.39
CA LEU A 273 -1.00 -14.23 8.94
C LEU A 273 0.37 -14.92 8.83
N HIS A 274 0.61 -15.98 9.58
CA HIS A 274 1.85 -16.76 9.44
C HIS A 274 1.97 -17.52 8.10
N GLU A 275 0.89 -17.59 7.33
CA GLU A 275 0.86 -18.12 5.96
C GLU A 275 1.26 -17.09 4.92
N ASP A 276 1.32 -15.80 5.32
CA ASP A 276 1.76 -14.71 4.44
C ASP A 276 3.19 -14.94 3.96
N GLY A 277 3.44 -14.65 2.71
CA GLY A 277 4.70 -14.94 2.04
C GLY A 277 4.95 -16.41 1.71
N VAL A 278 4.39 -17.35 2.49
CA VAL A 278 4.55 -18.79 2.24
C VAL A 278 3.80 -19.21 0.98
N GLU A 279 2.59 -18.73 0.81
CA GLU A 279 1.77 -19.06 -0.37
C GLU A 279 2.15 -18.27 -1.60
N SER A 280 2.44 -16.99 -1.44
CA SER A 280 2.90 -16.13 -2.54
C SER A 280 4.33 -16.41 -2.96
N GLY A 281 5.14 -16.97 -2.08
CA GLY A 281 6.56 -17.21 -2.30
C GLY A 281 7.44 -15.97 -2.08
N SER A 282 6.87 -14.88 -1.58
CA SER A 282 7.57 -13.64 -1.26
C SER A 282 7.87 -13.53 0.24
N TYR A 283 8.36 -12.37 0.69
CA TYR A 283 8.67 -12.13 2.09
C TYR A 283 7.43 -12.09 2.96
N GLN A 284 7.50 -12.70 4.13
CA GLN A 284 6.44 -12.63 5.11
C GLN A 284 6.33 -11.23 5.70
N ILE A 285 5.10 -10.75 5.83
CA ILE A 285 4.81 -9.54 6.59
C ILE A 285 4.90 -9.88 8.09
N PRO A 286 5.62 -9.09 8.89
CA PRO A 286 5.73 -9.32 10.32
C PRO A 286 4.35 -9.37 10.99
N ASP A 287 4.12 -10.40 11.79
CA ASP A 287 2.92 -10.55 12.59
C ASP A 287 2.86 -9.45 13.67
N PRO A 288 1.95 -8.45 13.57
CA PRO A 288 1.94 -7.31 14.47
C PRO A 288 1.54 -7.67 15.91
N TYR A 289 0.95 -8.83 16.13
CA TYR A 289 0.55 -9.29 17.46
C TYR A 289 1.39 -10.48 17.97
N ALA A 290 2.35 -10.95 17.18
CA ALA A 290 3.27 -12.04 17.52
C ALA A 290 2.56 -13.32 18.02
N SER A 291 1.41 -13.65 17.44
CA SER A 291 0.62 -14.83 17.77
C SER A 291 0.63 -15.85 16.63
N LEU A 292 1.02 -17.10 16.90
CA LEU A 292 1.04 -18.17 15.90
C LEU A 292 -0.33 -18.46 15.27
N ASN A 293 -1.42 -18.08 15.95
CA ASN A 293 -2.79 -18.28 15.49
C ASN A 293 -3.44 -16.97 15.07
N GLN A 294 -2.64 -15.92 14.84
CA GLN A 294 -3.21 -14.67 14.37
C GLN A 294 -3.86 -14.86 13.01
N ARG A 295 -5.12 -14.50 12.94
CA ARG A 295 -5.85 -14.46 11.67
C ARG A 295 -5.36 -13.30 10.82
N SER A 296 -5.67 -13.36 9.53
CA SER A 296 -5.42 -12.28 8.57
C SER A 296 -5.92 -10.92 9.09
N LEU A 297 -5.24 -9.85 8.72
CA LEU A 297 -5.58 -8.49 9.18
C LEU A 297 -6.96 -7.99 8.70
N CYS A 298 -7.61 -8.70 7.76
CA CYS A 298 -9.03 -8.52 7.47
C CYS A 298 -9.90 -8.60 8.75
N ASN A 299 -9.48 -9.42 9.71
CA ASN A 299 -10.18 -9.59 10.97
C ASN A 299 -10.07 -8.40 11.93
N LYS A 300 -9.28 -7.40 11.59
CA LYS A 300 -9.31 -6.11 12.31
C LYS A 300 -10.68 -5.42 12.16
N CYS A 301 -11.35 -5.61 11.01
CA CYS A 301 -12.67 -5.03 10.74
C CYS A 301 -13.79 -6.08 10.66
N HIS A 302 -13.44 -7.30 10.27
CA HIS A 302 -14.38 -8.40 10.12
C HIS A 302 -14.19 -9.42 11.23
N ALA A 303 -15.27 -9.76 11.93
CA ALA A 303 -15.23 -10.83 12.94
C ALA A 303 -15.00 -12.21 12.32
N LYS A 304 -15.09 -12.32 10.99
CA LYS A 304 -14.96 -13.54 10.20
C LYS A 304 -14.21 -13.29 8.91
N ASP A 305 -13.67 -14.35 8.33
CA ASP A 305 -13.03 -14.30 7.03
C ASP A 305 -14.04 -14.07 5.89
N ALA A 306 -13.51 -13.64 4.75
CA ALA A 306 -14.31 -13.51 3.54
C ALA A 306 -14.93 -14.87 3.15
N GLY A 307 -16.25 -14.92 3.08
CA GLY A 307 -17.03 -16.14 2.82
C GLY A 307 -17.76 -16.71 4.03
N ASP A 308 -17.43 -16.26 5.24
CA ASP A 308 -18.22 -16.59 6.42
C ASP A 308 -19.55 -15.81 6.40
N SER A 309 -20.64 -16.47 6.81
CA SER A 309 -21.96 -15.83 6.80
C SER A 309 -22.17 -14.91 8.01
N GLY A 310 -22.51 -13.67 7.74
CA GLY A 310 -23.04 -12.72 8.73
C GLY A 310 -22.00 -11.91 9.50
N PHE A 311 -22.21 -10.62 9.53
CA PHE A 311 -21.51 -9.68 10.37
C PHE A 311 -21.82 -9.97 11.85
N GLY A 312 -20.80 -10.11 12.69
CA GLY A 312 -20.97 -10.24 14.15
C GLY A 312 -21.29 -11.64 14.68
N VAL A 313 -21.28 -12.66 13.83
CA VAL A 313 -21.31 -14.06 14.32
C VAL A 313 -19.90 -14.61 14.23
N GLN A 314 -19.31 -14.97 15.35
CA GLN A 314 -18.00 -15.62 15.38
C GLN A 314 -18.06 -16.91 14.56
N GLY A 315 -17.10 -17.09 13.65
CA GLY A 315 -16.88 -18.39 13.02
C GLY A 315 -16.51 -19.44 14.05
N PRO A 316 -16.53 -20.71 13.71
CA PRO A 316 -15.97 -21.73 14.59
C PRO A 316 -14.53 -21.35 14.89
N ASP A 317 -14.13 -21.55 16.15
CA ASP A 317 -12.75 -21.35 16.57
C ASP A 317 -11.79 -22.01 15.58
N PRO A 318 -10.63 -21.40 15.32
CA PRO A 318 -9.60 -22.03 14.51
C PRO A 318 -9.31 -23.42 15.08
N PRO A 319 -9.05 -24.44 14.25
CA PRO A 319 -8.77 -25.75 14.74
C PRO A 319 -7.58 -25.70 15.72
N THR A 320 -7.83 -26.06 16.96
CA THR A 320 -6.81 -26.14 18.00
C THR A 320 -5.90 -27.34 17.73
N GLY A 321 -4.91 -27.15 16.86
CA GLY A 321 -3.91 -28.18 16.60
C GLY A 321 -3.12 -27.93 15.31
N PRO A 322 -1.82 -28.22 15.30
CA PRO A 322 -1.02 -28.14 14.09
C PRO A 322 -1.48 -29.22 13.11
N GLY A 323 -1.97 -28.82 11.94
CA GLY A 323 -2.03 -29.71 10.80
C GLY A 323 -3.38 -30.17 10.28
N THR A 324 -4.49 -29.46 10.52
CA THR A 324 -5.72 -29.76 9.75
C THR A 324 -5.89 -28.73 8.64
N PRO A 325 -5.71 -29.10 7.36
CA PRO A 325 -5.97 -28.18 6.25
C PRO A 325 -7.46 -27.86 6.24
N VAL A 326 -7.81 -26.60 6.43
CA VAL A 326 -9.16 -26.13 6.12
C VAL A 326 -9.31 -26.25 4.59
N ALA A 327 -10.28 -27.02 4.14
CA ALA A 327 -10.55 -27.19 2.71
C ALA A 327 -10.82 -25.81 2.10
N ARG A 328 -9.90 -25.32 1.26
CA ARG A 328 -10.05 -24.11 0.47
C ARG A 328 -11.30 -24.21 -0.37
N GLN A 329 -12.22 -23.29 -0.20
CA GLN A 329 -13.07 -22.92 -1.32
C GLN A 329 -12.22 -22.13 -2.30
N GLN A 330 -11.72 -22.80 -3.33
CA GLN A 330 -11.08 -22.13 -4.45
C GLN A 330 -12.05 -21.08 -5.00
N LYS A 331 -11.74 -19.79 -4.77
CA LYS A 331 -12.30 -18.75 -5.61
C LYS A 331 -11.93 -19.12 -7.05
N LYS A 332 -12.92 -19.45 -7.89
CA LYS A 332 -12.70 -19.49 -9.32
C LYS A 332 -12.06 -18.17 -9.71
N LYS A 333 -10.83 -18.22 -10.20
CA LYS A 333 -10.26 -17.13 -11.01
C LYS A 333 -11.20 -17.04 -12.22
N ASP A 334 -12.10 -16.08 -12.20
CA ASP A 334 -12.79 -15.70 -13.41
C ASP A 334 -11.73 -15.08 -14.32
N VAL A 335 -11.31 -15.91 -15.24
CA VAL A 335 -10.46 -15.55 -16.38
C VAL A 335 -11.14 -14.36 -17.04
N ILE A 336 -10.51 -13.20 -16.95
CA ILE A 336 -10.82 -12.08 -17.84
C ILE A 336 -10.38 -12.56 -19.21
N GLY A 337 -11.34 -13.09 -19.96
CA GLY A 337 -11.17 -13.50 -21.32
C GLY A 337 -11.15 -12.28 -22.24
N SER A 338 -10.17 -12.29 -23.10
CA SER A 338 -9.97 -11.60 -24.40
C SER A 338 -10.62 -10.23 -24.56
#